data_6f31cd00eed8defdf642eaa470396fd9
#
_entry.id   6f31cd00eed8defdf642eaa470396fd9
#
_cell.length_a   1.000
_cell.length_b   1.000
_cell.length_c   1.000
_cell.angle_alpha   90.00
_cell.angle_beta   90.00
_cell.angle_gamma   90.00
#
_symmetry.space_group_name_H-M   'P 1'
#
loop_
_entity.id
_entity.type
_entity.pdbx_description
1 polymer ?
#
loop_
_entity_poly.entity_id
_entity_poly.type
_entity_poly.pdbx_seq_one_letter_code
_entity_poly.pdbx_strand_id
1 'polypeptide(L)'
;PVLRWPGGCFADEYHWMDGIGPKEKRKKMINTHWGGVVEDNSFGTHEFFELCRQLGCKTYVNGNLGSGTVREMSEWVEYITFNGVSPMADLRKENGHEDPWTIDYFGVGNENWGCGGNMRPEHYADEYRRYQTYVRNYAGNQPINKICCGPNVDDYEWTKKVMATCFDHCEPRLHGQMDGLSLHYYTLPE
;
A
#
# COMPACT_ATOMS: atom_id res chain seq x y z
N PRO A 1 -7.39 -0.87 17.49
CA PRO A 1 -6.50 -1.74 16.69
C PRO A 1 -6.41 -1.26 15.25
N VAL A 2 -5.43 -1.77 14.50
CA VAL A 2 -5.19 -1.49 13.10
C VAL A 2 -5.16 -2.82 12.34
N LEU A 3 -5.81 -2.89 11.18
CA LEU A 3 -5.74 -4.03 10.27
C LEU A 3 -4.99 -3.63 9.01
N ARG A 4 -3.98 -4.42 8.62
CA ARG A 4 -3.18 -4.20 7.42
C ARG A 4 -3.55 -5.21 6.32
N TRP A 5 -3.73 -4.71 5.08
CA TRP A 5 -3.98 -5.50 3.89
C TRP A 5 -3.60 -4.70 2.61
N PRO A 6 -3.20 -5.35 1.49
CA PRO A 6 -2.63 -6.70 1.45
C PRO A 6 -1.35 -6.76 2.28
N GLY A 7 -0.96 -7.96 2.74
CA GLY A 7 0.15 -8.12 3.65
C GLY A 7 1.27 -9.00 3.12
N GLY A 8 2.44 -8.90 3.78
CA GLY A 8 3.61 -9.69 3.44
C GLY A 8 4.10 -9.46 2.02
N CYS A 9 4.84 -10.42 1.51
CA CYS A 9 5.42 -10.39 0.16
C CYS A 9 4.35 -10.28 -0.95
N PHE A 10 3.15 -10.74 -0.70
CA PHE A 10 2.02 -10.63 -1.62
C PHE A 10 1.67 -9.17 -1.94
N ALA A 11 1.88 -8.23 -1.02
CA ALA A 11 1.56 -6.82 -1.24
C ALA A 11 2.27 -6.21 -2.45
N ASP A 12 3.50 -6.63 -2.72
CA ASP A 12 4.29 -6.13 -3.85
C ASP A 12 4.11 -6.95 -5.17
N GLU A 13 3.17 -7.90 -5.16
CA GLU A 13 2.67 -8.60 -6.36
C GLU A 13 1.18 -8.33 -6.62
N TYR A 14 0.46 -7.74 -5.66
CA TYR A 14 -0.97 -7.52 -5.75
C TYR A 14 -1.34 -6.32 -6.63
N HIS A 15 -2.17 -6.58 -7.65
CA HIS A 15 -2.75 -5.57 -8.51
C HIS A 15 -4.20 -5.32 -8.11
N TRP A 16 -4.47 -4.18 -7.47
CA TRP A 16 -5.73 -3.89 -6.79
C TRP A 16 -6.97 -3.93 -7.70
N MET A 17 -6.81 -3.58 -8.99
CA MET A 17 -7.91 -3.65 -9.96
C MET A 17 -8.39 -5.10 -10.19
N ASP A 18 -7.55 -6.09 -9.96
CA ASP A 18 -7.93 -7.49 -10.08
C ASP A 18 -8.84 -7.96 -8.91
N GLY A 19 -8.87 -7.19 -7.82
CA GLY A 19 -9.67 -7.48 -6.62
C GLY A 19 -10.91 -6.61 -6.45
N ILE A 20 -11.40 -5.95 -7.50
CA ILE A 20 -12.62 -5.14 -7.47
C ILE A 20 -13.67 -5.64 -8.48
N GLY A 21 -14.89 -5.10 -8.40
CA GLY A 21 -15.99 -5.53 -9.26
C GLY A 21 -16.55 -6.91 -8.89
N PRO A 22 -17.41 -7.50 -9.76
CA PRO A 22 -18.05 -8.79 -9.52
C PRO A 22 -17.04 -9.91 -9.30
N LYS A 23 -17.19 -10.66 -8.21
CA LYS A 23 -16.21 -11.67 -7.77
C LYS A 23 -15.91 -12.73 -8.83
N GLU A 24 -16.93 -13.15 -9.58
CA GLU A 24 -16.81 -14.15 -10.63
C GLU A 24 -16.01 -13.67 -11.86
N LYS A 25 -15.76 -12.36 -11.96
CA LYS A 25 -14.98 -11.73 -13.04
C LYS A 25 -13.57 -11.33 -12.62
N ARG A 26 -13.25 -11.46 -11.33
CA ARG A 26 -11.94 -11.08 -10.81
C ARG A 26 -10.87 -12.02 -11.35
N LYS A 27 -9.72 -11.44 -11.69
CA LYS A 27 -8.60 -12.24 -12.19
C LYS A 27 -8.00 -13.09 -11.07
N LYS A 28 -7.59 -14.29 -11.44
CA LYS A 28 -6.82 -15.16 -10.55
C LYS A 28 -5.34 -14.92 -10.75
N MET A 29 -4.57 -15.10 -9.70
CA MET A 29 -3.12 -15.04 -9.75
C MET A 29 -2.49 -16.16 -8.91
N ILE A 30 -1.23 -16.45 -9.15
CA ILE A 30 -0.49 -17.41 -8.34
C ILE A 30 0.24 -16.64 -7.23
N ASN A 31 0.01 -17.04 -5.98
CA ASN A 31 0.78 -16.54 -4.85
C ASN A 31 2.11 -17.28 -4.77
N THR A 32 3.13 -16.71 -5.38
CA THR A 32 4.43 -17.36 -5.55
C THR A 32 5.21 -17.51 -4.25
N HIS A 33 4.98 -16.63 -3.27
CA HIS A 33 5.67 -16.65 -1.99
C HIS A 33 5.07 -17.62 -0.97
N TRP A 34 3.77 -17.93 -1.12
CA TRP A 34 3.02 -18.69 -0.13
C TRP A 34 2.42 -19.98 -0.72
N GLY A 35 3.29 -20.88 -1.10
CA GLY A 35 2.94 -22.25 -1.50
C GLY A 35 2.42 -22.40 -2.94
N GLY A 36 2.52 -21.38 -3.78
CA GLY A 36 2.07 -21.45 -5.18
C GLY A 36 0.56 -21.64 -5.33
N VAL A 37 -0.21 -21.22 -4.33
CA VAL A 37 -1.67 -21.34 -4.35
C VAL A 37 -2.28 -20.30 -5.31
N VAL A 38 -3.44 -20.65 -5.86
CA VAL A 38 -4.19 -19.72 -6.70
C VAL A 38 -5.02 -18.79 -5.81
N GLU A 39 -4.72 -17.49 -5.88
CA GLU A 39 -5.54 -16.44 -5.30
C GLU A 39 -6.66 -16.09 -6.30
N ASP A 40 -7.88 -16.11 -5.85
CA ASP A 40 -9.05 -15.80 -6.69
C ASP A 40 -9.51 -14.35 -6.59
N ASN A 41 -8.82 -13.56 -5.76
CA ASN A 41 -9.12 -12.16 -5.47
C ASN A 41 -10.55 -11.91 -4.95
N SER A 42 -11.18 -12.94 -4.37
CA SER A 42 -12.51 -12.82 -3.76
C SER A 42 -12.53 -11.90 -2.54
N PHE A 43 -11.37 -11.67 -1.93
CA PHE A 43 -11.16 -10.65 -0.91
C PHE A 43 -10.33 -9.52 -1.49
N GLY A 44 -10.94 -8.38 -1.71
CA GLY A 44 -10.33 -7.19 -2.31
C GLY A 44 -10.62 -5.92 -1.50
N THR A 45 -10.53 -4.78 -2.15
CA THR A 45 -10.68 -3.46 -1.51
C THR A 45 -12.00 -3.35 -0.73
N HIS A 46 -13.12 -3.69 -1.35
CA HIS A 46 -14.45 -3.57 -0.71
C HIS A 46 -14.58 -4.47 0.51
N GLU A 47 -14.13 -5.72 0.40
CA GLU A 47 -14.19 -6.69 1.49
C GLU A 47 -13.27 -6.28 2.65
N PHE A 48 -12.10 -5.71 2.36
CA PHE A 48 -11.19 -5.22 3.39
C PHE A 48 -11.81 -4.08 4.20
N PHE A 49 -12.36 -3.06 3.54
CA PHE A 49 -12.96 -1.92 4.24
C PHE A 49 -14.22 -2.32 5.01
N GLU A 50 -15.03 -3.25 4.48
CA GLU A 50 -16.17 -3.79 5.20
C GLU A 50 -15.74 -4.57 6.44
N LEU A 51 -14.69 -5.39 6.35
CA LEU A 51 -14.13 -6.09 7.51
C LEU A 51 -13.64 -5.10 8.58
N CYS A 52 -12.91 -4.05 8.18
CA CYS A 52 -12.45 -3.00 9.10
C CYS A 52 -13.64 -2.31 9.80
N ARG A 53 -14.70 -2.03 9.06
CA ARG A 53 -15.93 -1.43 9.60
C ARG A 53 -16.57 -2.35 10.65
N GLN A 54 -16.69 -3.65 10.37
CA GLN A 54 -17.27 -4.62 11.30
C GLN A 54 -16.44 -4.78 12.58
N LEU A 55 -15.10 -4.77 12.44
CA LEU A 55 -14.17 -4.90 13.56
C LEU A 55 -13.98 -3.60 14.34
N GLY A 56 -14.40 -2.45 13.80
CA GLY A 56 -14.15 -1.15 14.41
C GLY A 56 -12.67 -0.81 14.50
N CYS A 57 -11.87 -1.19 13.51
CA CYS A 57 -10.43 -0.96 13.49
C CYS A 57 -10.03 0.07 12.43
N LYS A 58 -8.85 0.66 12.61
CA LYS A 58 -8.21 1.52 11.62
C LYS A 58 -7.70 0.71 10.44
N THR A 59 -7.60 1.38 9.30
CA THR A 59 -7.18 0.79 8.04
C THR A 59 -5.70 1.04 7.77
N TYR A 60 -4.99 0.00 7.35
CA TYR A 60 -3.65 0.10 6.80
C TYR A 60 -3.63 -0.58 5.43
N VAL A 61 -3.69 0.21 4.38
CA VAL A 61 -3.58 -0.26 2.99
C VAL A 61 -2.12 -0.30 2.58
N ASN A 62 -1.65 -1.39 1.98
CA ASN A 62 -0.26 -1.51 1.53
C ASN A 62 -0.16 -1.51 0.01
N GLY A 63 0.45 -0.48 -0.55
CA GLY A 63 0.62 -0.32 -2.00
C GLY A 63 1.75 -1.16 -2.57
N ASN A 64 1.58 -1.57 -3.82
CA ASN A 64 2.55 -2.36 -4.58
C ASN A 64 3.61 -1.45 -5.21
N LEU A 65 4.80 -1.39 -4.61
CA LEU A 65 5.96 -0.69 -5.17
C LEU A 65 6.84 -1.66 -5.99
N GLY A 66 6.80 -2.96 -5.68
CA GLY A 66 7.67 -3.96 -6.28
C GLY A 66 7.37 -4.23 -7.75
N SER A 67 6.15 -4.65 -8.08
CA SER A 67 5.72 -4.96 -9.46
C SER A 67 4.70 -3.99 -10.03
N GLY A 68 4.13 -3.11 -9.20
CA GLY A 68 3.14 -2.12 -9.59
C GLY A 68 3.75 -0.89 -10.26
N THR A 69 2.88 0.06 -10.55
CA THR A 69 3.28 1.36 -11.11
C THR A 69 2.83 2.51 -10.21
N VAL A 70 3.51 3.65 -10.31
CA VAL A 70 3.11 4.88 -9.62
C VAL A 70 1.66 5.25 -9.93
N ARG A 71 1.26 5.12 -11.19
CA ARG A 71 -0.10 5.40 -11.63
C ARG A 71 -1.11 4.49 -10.94
N GLU A 72 -0.85 3.19 -10.94
CA GLU A 72 -1.72 2.19 -10.30
C GLU A 72 -1.91 2.49 -8.80
N MET A 73 -0.83 2.81 -8.10
CA MET A 73 -0.89 3.18 -6.68
C MET A 73 -1.70 4.46 -6.46
N SER A 74 -1.49 5.48 -7.29
CA SER A 74 -2.23 6.75 -7.23
C SER A 74 -3.72 6.55 -7.50
N GLU A 75 -4.06 5.78 -8.53
CA GLU A 75 -5.45 5.46 -8.90
C GLU A 75 -6.16 4.66 -7.79
N TRP A 76 -5.43 3.79 -7.07
CA TRP A 76 -6.02 3.08 -5.95
C TRP A 76 -6.38 3.99 -4.78
N VAL A 77 -5.50 4.93 -4.43
CA VAL A 77 -5.79 5.93 -3.40
C VAL A 77 -6.97 6.83 -3.80
N GLU A 78 -7.03 7.24 -5.06
CA GLU A 78 -8.15 8.00 -5.62
C GLU A 78 -9.46 7.19 -5.55
N TYR A 79 -9.44 5.93 -5.99
CA TYR A 79 -10.58 5.01 -5.90
C TYR A 79 -11.14 4.90 -4.49
N ILE A 80 -10.26 4.79 -3.51
CA ILE A 80 -10.65 4.63 -2.11
C ILE A 80 -11.19 5.93 -1.52
N THR A 81 -10.53 7.06 -1.78
CA THR A 81 -10.72 8.26 -0.94
C THR A 81 -11.45 9.42 -1.60
N PHE A 82 -11.52 9.47 -2.94
CA PHE A 82 -12.06 10.64 -3.60
C PHE A 82 -13.60 10.64 -3.66
N ASN A 83 -14.22 11.76 -3.25
CA ASN A 83 -15.67 11.94 -3.23
C ASN A 83 -16.20 12.87 -4.35
N GLY A 84 -15.35 13.19 -5.31
CA GLY A 84 -15.74 14.04 -6.45
C GLY A 84 -16.13 13.23 -7.69
N VAL A 85 -16.05 13.90 -8.83
CA VAL A 85 -16.23 13.28 -10.15
C VAL A 85 -14.87 12.98 -10.73
N SER A 86 -14.57 11.70 -10.89
CA SER A 86 -13.34 11.22 -11.52
C SER A 86 -13.52 9.77 -11.97
N PRO A 87 -12.67 9.28 -12.90
CA PRO A 87 -12.78 7.91 -13.38
C PRO A 87 -12.72 6.86 -12.26
N MET A 88 -11.89 7.08 -11.23
CA MET A 88 -11.75 6.12 -10.14
C MET A 88 -12.89 6.22 -9.13
N ALA A 89 -13.37 7.42 -8.83
CA ALA A 89 -14.57 7.60 -7.99
C ALA A 89 -15.81 7.01 -8.66
N ASP A 90 -15.96 7.23 -9.97
CA ASP A 90 -17.09 6.67 -10.73
C ASP A 90 -17.01 5.15 -10.79
N LEU A 91 -15.82 4.57 -10.99
CA LEU A 91 -15.60 3.12 -10.95
C LEU A 91 -15.95 2.52 -9.57
N ARG A 92 -15.63 3.22 -8.46
CA ARG A 92 -16.05 2.77 -7.12
C ARG A 92 -17.57 2.68 -7.01
N LYS A 93 -18.27 3.71 -7.49
CA LYS A 93 -19.73 3.76 -7.48
C LYS A 93 -20.34 2.68 -8.37
N GLU A 94 -19.80 2.47 -9.55
CA GLU A 94 -20.20 1.37 -10.45
C GLU A 94 -20.03 0.01 -9.79
N ASN A 95 -18.99 -0.15 -8.96
CA ASN A 95 -18.76 -1.35 -8.17
C ASN A 95 -19.62 -1.44 -6.89
N GLY A 96 -20.58 -0.53 -6.72
CA GLY A 96 -21.61 -0.61 -5.68
C GLY A 96 -21.24 0.09 -4.35
N HIS A 97 -20.27 1.01 -4.35
CA HIS A 97 -19.94 1.78 -3.14
C HIS A 97 -19.91 3.28 -3.44
N GLU A 98 -20.98 3.97 -3.05
CA GLU A 98 -21.16 5.40 -3.35
C GLU A 98 -20.16 6.28 -2.61
N ASP A 99 -20.06 6.09 -1.28
CA ASP A 99 -19.22 6.91 -0.43
C ASP A 99 -17.75 6.47 -0.46
N PRO A 100 -16.77 7.39 -0.31
CA PRO A 100 -15.37 7.03 -0.15
C PRO A 100 -15.11 6.41 1.22
N TRP A 101 -14.00 5.67 1.31
CA TRP A 101 -13.46 5.19 2.59
C TRP A 101 -12.36 6.10 3.08
N THR A 102 -11.94 5.90 4.31
CA THR A 102 -10.78 6.54 4.93
C THR A 102 -9.60 5.60 4.98
N ILE A 103 -8.43 6.07 4.58
CA ILE A 103 -7.16 5.37 4.79
C ILE A 103 -6.45 6.03 5.96
N ASP A 104 -6.28 5.30 7.08
CA ASP A 104 -5.50 5.81 8.22
C ASP A 104 -4.00 5.72 7.94
N TYR A 105 -3.54 4.58 7.39
CA TYR A 105 -2.13 4.33 7.06
C TYR A 105 -2.01 3.76 5.65
N PHE A 106 -1.00 4.22 4.93
CA PHE A 106 -0.69 3.70 3.60
C PHE A 106 0.79 3.31 3.52
N GLY A 107 1.04 2.01 3.40
CA GLY A 107 2.38 1.47 3.18
C GLY A 107 2.81 1.64 1.72
N VAL A 108 4.00 2.15 1.51
CA VAL A 108 4.60 2.29 0.18
C VAL A 108 5.65 1.21 0.02
N GLY A 109 5.19 0.02 -0.40
CA GLY A 109 5.98 -1.19 -0.49
C GLY A 109 5.99 -2.04 0.79
N ASN A 110 6.51 -3.25 0.69
CA ASN A 110 6.68 -4.23 1.76
C ASN A 110 7.96 -5.03 1.55
N GLU A 111 8.85 -5.04 2.56
CA GLU A 111 10.10 -5.83 2.50
C GLU A 111 10.87 -5.67 1.19
N ASN A 112 11.02 -4.44 0.73
CA ASN A 112 11.61 -4.15 -0.57
C ASN A 112 13.11 -4.49 -0.65
N TRP A 113 13.75 -4.69 0.50
CA TRP A 113 15.09 -5.30 0.60
C TRP A 113 15.12 -6.80 0.24
N GLY A 114 13.97 -7.45 0.24
CA GLY A 114 13.78 -8.89 -0.01
C GLY A 114 12.71 -9.15 -1.07
N CYS A 115 11.63 -9.79 -0.67
CA CYS A 115 10.57 -10.24 -1.58
C CYS A 115 9.83 -9.10 -2.31
N GLY A 116 9.86 -7.89 -1.78
CA GLY A 116 9.27 -6.71 -2.42
C GLY A 116 10.14 -6.05 -3.48
N GLY A 117 11.09 -6.77 -4.07
CA GLY A 117 11.85 -6.26 -5.22
C GLY A 117 13.38 -6.40 -5.11
N ASN A 118 13.90 -6.97 -4.01
CA ASN A 118 15.34 -7.19 -3.79
C ASN A 118 16.18 -5.92 -4.03
N MET A 119 15.72 -4.81 -3.48
CA MET A 119 16.28 -3.48 -3.71
C MET A 119 17.41 -3.15 -2.73
N ARG A 120 18.36 -2.35 -3.19
CA ARG A 120 19.28 -1.65 -2.28
C ARG A 120 18.53 -0.50 -1.59
N PRO A 121 18.92 -0.11 -0.38
CA PRO A 121 18.20 0.92 0.37
C PRO A 121 18.10 2.28 -0.34
N GLU A 122 19.14 2.67 -1.04
CA GLU A 122 19.16 3.93 -1.79
C GLU A 122 18.16 3.88 -2.97
N HIS A 123 18.10 2.76 -3.68
CA HIS A 123 17.16 2.58 -4.79
C HIS A 123 15.72 2.54 -4.29
N TYR A 124 15.45 1.80 -3.22
CA TYR A 124 14.13 1.81 -2.60
C TYR A 124 13.73 3.23 -2.17
N ALA A 125 14.64 3.97 -1.56
CA ALA A 125 14.35 5.32 -1.10
C ALA A 125 14.04 6.29 -2.26
N ASP A 126 14.71 6.17 -3.40
CA ASP A 126 14.39 6.93 -4.61
C ASP A 126 13.00 6.56 -5.16
N GLU A 127 12.69 5.28 -5.23
CA GLU A 127 11.36 4.80 -5.62
C GLU A 127 10.29 5.24 -4.60
N TYR A 128 10.55 5.12 -3.30
CA TYR A 128 9.66 5.62 -2.26
C TYR A 128 9.33 7.10 -2.46
N ARG A 129 10.34 7.95 -2.67
CA ARG A 129 10.16 9.39 -2.95
C ARG A 129 9.23 9.62 -4.13
N ARG A 130 9.44 8.86 -5.20
CA ARG A 130 8.63 8.95 -6.42
C ARG A 130 7.19 8.50 -6.17
N TYR A 131 6.98 7.33 -5.58
CA TYR A 131 5.65 6.76 -5.35
C TYR A 131 4.85 7.58 -4.33
N GLN A 132 5.45 7.91 -3.19
CA GLN A 132 4.76 8.65 -2.14
C GLN A 132 4.28 10.04 -2.60
N THR A 133 4.96 10.64 -3.57
CA THR A 133 4.55 11.92 -4.15
C THR A 133 3.15 11.86 -4.76
N TYR A 134 2.75 10.71 -5.26
CA TYR A 134 1.45 10.48 -5.89
C TYR A 134 0.43 9.78 -4.97
N VAL A 135 0.81 9.41 -3.78
CA VAL A 135 -0.12 9.04 -2.70
C VAL A 135 -0.64 10.33 -2.09
N ARG A 136 -1.74 10.83 -2.65
CA ARG A 136 -2.28 12.15 -2.33
C ARG A 136 -3.53 12.05 -1.49
N ASN A 137 -3.76 13.07 -0.68
CA ASN A 137 -5.03 13.25 -0.01
C ASN A 137 -6.04 13.86 -0.98
N TYR A 138 -6.74 13.03 -1.76
CA TYR A 138 -7.75 13.47 -2.72
C TYR A 138 -8.97 14.11 -2.05
N ALA A 139 -9.30 13.71 -0.83
CA ALA A 139 -10.43 14.25 -0.09
C ALA A 139 -10.13 15.59 0.61
N GLY A 140 -8.87 16.01 0.66
CA GLY A 140 -8.44 17.27 1.29
C GLY A 140 -8.54 17.31 2.82
N ASN A 141 -9.39 16.50 3.41
CA ASN A 141 -9.67 16.45 4.85
C ASN A 141 -9.32 15.09 5.51
N GLN A 142 -8.72 14.20 4.76
CA GLN A 142 -8.31 12.87 5.23
C GLN A 142 -6.79 12.75 5.14
N PRO A 143 -6.03 13.13 6.17
CA PRO A 143 -4.60 12.92 6.15
C PRO A 143 -4.30 11.43 6.10
N ILE A 144 -3.50 11.02 5.12
CA ILE A 144 -3.02 9.66 4.95
C ILE A 144 -1.62 9.57 5.56
N ASN A 145 -1.46 8.76 6.59
CA ASN A 145 -0.14 8.52 7.18
C ASN A 145 0.66 7.57 6.27
N LYS A 146 1.72 8.07 5.66
CA LYS A 146 2.57 7.31 4.74
C LYS A 146 3.63 6.54 5.50
N ILE A 147 3.67 5.24 5.28
CA ILE A 147 4.61 4.33 5.96
C ILE A 147 5.65 3.84 4.95
N CYS A 148 6.89 4.17 5.23
CA CYS A 148 8.04 3.72 4.47
C CYS A 148 8.43 2.30 4.89
N CYS A 149 8.92 1.48 3.95
CA CYS A 149 9.45 0.16 4.27
C CYS A 149 10.74 0.29 5.08
N GLY A 150 10.70 -0.18 6.32
CA GLY A 150 11.83 -0.19 7.22
C GLY A 150 12.63 -1.49 7.14
N PRO A 151 13.55 -1.68 8.11
CA PRO A 151 14.56 -2.72 8.02
C PRO A 151 14.03 -4.11 8.29
N ASN A 152 14.82 -5.11 7.90
CA ASN A 152 14.72 -6.46 8.40
C ASN A 152 15.46 -6.54 9.75
N VAL A 153 14.72 -6.84 10.81
CA VAL A 153 15.24 -7.00 12.18
C VAL A 153 16.10 -5.80 12.61
N ASP A 154 17.40 -5.96 12.66
CA ASP A 154 18.39 -4.99 13.15
C ASP A 154 19.27 -4.41 12.02
N ASP A 155 18.81 -4.41 10.79
CA ASP A 155 19.52 -3.77 9.67
C ASP A 155 19.47 -2.24 9.78
N TYR A 156 20.22 -1.71 10.72
CA TYR A 156 20.32 -0.26 10.94
C TYR A 156 20.89 0.49 9.74
N GLU A 157 21.70 -0.17 8.90
CA GLU A 157 22.24 0.46 7.69
C GLU A 157 21.15 0.68 6.64
N TRP A 158 20.18 -0.23 6.53
CA TRP A 158 18.98 0.02 5.72
C TRP A 158 18.28 1.31 6.15
N THR A 159 17.93 1.40 7.44
CA THR A 159 17.24 2.57 7.99
C THR A 159 18.03 3.86 7.76
N LYS A 160 19.32 3.86 8.07
CA LYS A 160 20.19 5.02 7.92
C LYS A 160 20.22 5.53 6.47
N LYS A 161 20.40 4.63 5.50
CA LYS A 161 20.50 4.98 4.09
C LYS A 161 19.16 5.41 3.51
N VAL A 162 18.07 4.72 3.86
CA VAL A 162 16.71 5.11 3.45
C VAL A 162 16.38 6.50 3.97
N MET A 163 16.61 6.76 5.26
CA MET A 163 16.33 8.09 5.83
C MET A 163 17.20 9.18 5.20
N ALA A 164 18.49 8.93 5.03
CA ALA A 164 19.39 9.90 4.40
C ALA A 164 18.94 10.25 2.97
N THR A 165 18.61 9.23 2.14
CA THR A 165 18.18 9.43 0.75
C THR A 165 16.79 10.07 0.67
N CYS A 166 15.84 9.64 1.50
CA CYS A 166 14.48 10.19 1.48
C CYS A 166 14.44 11.68 1.80
N PHE A 167 15.32 12.15 2.69
CA PHE A 167 15.33 13.55 3.12
C PHE A 167 16.40 14.41 2.44
N ASP A 168 17.17 13.82 1.53
CA ASP A 168 18.12 14.58 0.71
C ASP A 168 17.39 15.42 -0.35
N HIS A 169 17.61 16.73 -0.33
CA HIS A 169 17.03 17.69 -1.28
C HIS A 169 15.53 17.48 -1.54
N CYS A 170 14.76 17.12 -0.50
CA CYS A 170 13.33 16.95 -0.65
C CYS A 170 12.56 18.27 -0.41
N GLU A 171 11.39 18.40 -1.02
CA GLU A 171 10.45 19.50 -0.78
C GLU A 171 9.22 18.99 -0.02
N PRO A 172 9.33 18.74 1.29
CA PRO A 172 8.27 18.09 2.06
C PRO A 172 7.00 18.93 2.18
N ARG A 173 7.11 20.26 2.02
CA ARG A 173 5.95 21.17 2.09
C ARG A 173 4.95 20.94 0.98
N LEU A 174 5.40 20.43 -0.17
CA LEU A 174 4.53 20.20 -1.33
C LEU A 174 3.82 18.85 -1.27
N HIS A 175 4.50 17.80 -0.80
CA HIS A 175 4.00 16.43 -0.93
C HIS A 175 4.07 15.60 0.35
N GLY A 176 4.66 16.13 1.41
CA GLY A 176 5.03 15.34 2.56
C GLY A 176 6.13 14.34 2.24
N GLN A 177 6.59 13.58 3.22
CA GLN A 177 7.60 12.53 3.00
C GLN A 177 7.15 11.20 3.59
N MET A 178 7.30 11.02 4.89
CA MET A 178 6.82 9.84 5.60
C MET A 178 6.35 10.23 6.99
N ASP A 179 5.36 9.49 7.47
CA ASP A 179 4.81 9.63 8.82
C ASP A 179 5.26 8.50 9.72
N GLY A 180 5.78 7.43 9.13
CA GLY A 180 6.30 6.28 9.86
C GLY A 180 7.22 5.39 9.03
N LEU A 181 7.92 4.52 9.73
CA LEU A 181 8.79 3.48 9.19
C LEU A 181 8.34 2.15 9.76
N SER A 182 8.10 1.15 8.91
CA SER A 182 7.76 -0.19 9.38
C SER A 182 9.01 -0.91 9.90
N LEU A 183 8.82 -1.77 10.88
CA LEU A 183 9.86 -2.69 11.37
C LEU A 183 9.35 -4.12 11.24
N HIS A 184 10.13 -4.97 10.60
CA HIS A 184 9.84 -6.39 10.47
C HIS A 184 10.75 -7.18 11.39
N TYR A 185 10.14 -7.74 12.43
CA TYR A 185 10.86 -8.53 13.44
C TYR A 185 10.10 -9.83 13.71
N TYR A 186 10.82 -10.94 13.66
CA TYR A 186 10.28 -12.26 13.96
C TYR A 186 10.96 -12.84 15.19
N THR A 187 10.14 -13.31 16.13
CA THR A 187 10.61 -14.18 17.19
C THR A 187 10.21 -15.61 16.84
N LEU A 188 11.18 -16.44 16.60
CA LEU A 188 10.92 -17.86 16.33
C LEU A 188 11.06 -18.62 17.65
N PRO A 189 10.19 -19.63 17.92
CA PRO A 189 10.40 -20.55 19.03
C PRO A 189 11.69 -21.35 18.77
N GLU A 190 12.47 -21.58 19.83
CA GLU A 190 13.65 -22.46 19.81
C GLU A 190 13.26 -23.91 19.57
#